data_f2b7c355eea2f5c58a7b02a435493b37
#
_entry.id   f2b7c355eea2f5c58a7b02a435493b37
#
_cell.length_a   1.000
_cell.length_b   1.000
_cell.length_c   1.000
_cell.angle_alpha   90.00
_cell.angle_beta   90.00
_cell.angle_gamma   90.00
#
_symmetry.space_group_name_H-M   'P 1'
#
loop_
_entity.id
_entity.type
_entity.pdbx_description
1 polymer ?
#
loop_
_entity_poly.entity_id
_entity_poly.type
_entity_poly.pdbx_seq_one_letter_code
_entity_poly.pdbx_strand_id
1 'polypeptide(L)'
;MVLRLLIAAVLLVALFEASAHAVEPSERLADPALEARARALSKELRCLVCQNQSIDESNADLAHDLRLLLRQRLAAGDSDQQVLDYLTARYGVFVLLDPPFAPSTWVLWLTPPLLVLGGGGFLLLRARRRRLEPVSDLTRDESVRAALLLDEPR
;
A
#
# COMPACT_ATOMS: atom_id res chain seq x y z
N MET A 1 -35.98 -17.05 -0.61
CA MET A 1 -35.95 -16.59 -2.01
C MET A 1 -34.97 -15.40 -2.17
N VAL A 2 -35.08 -14.37 -1.34
CA VAL A 2 -34.21 -13.15 -1.39
C VAL A 2 -32.72 -13.46 -1.23
N LEU A 3 -32.32 -14.31 -0.28
CA LEU A 3 -30.93 -14.69 -0.05
C LEU A 3 -30.29 -15.37 -1.28
N ARG A 4 -31.04 -16.24 -1.96
CA ARG A 4 -30.56 -16.92 -3.20
C ARG A 4 -30.37 -15.93 -4.35
N LEU A 5 -31.24 -14.91 -4.46
CA LEU A 5 -31.12 -13.84 -5.45
C LEU A 5 -29.92 -12.92 -5.14
N LEU A 6 -29.66 -12.61 -3.88
CA LEU A 6 -28.47 -11.84 -3.47
C LEU A 6 -27.16 -12.58 -3.75
N ILE A 7 -27.11 -13.89 -3.46
CA ILE A 7 -25.95 -14.72 -3.77
C ILE A 7 -25.72 -14.81 -5.28
N ALA A 8 -26.79 -14.99 -6.07
CA ALA A 8 -26.69 -15.02 -7.53
C ALA A 8 -26.23 -13.68 -8.10
N ALA A 9 -26.72 -12.55 -7.56
CA ALA A 9 -26.28 -11.21 -7.97
C ALA A 9 -24.81 -10.95 -7.64
N VAL A 10 -24.34 -11.35 -6.44
CA VAL A 10 -22.91 -11.22 -6.04
C VAL A 10 -22.02 -12.08 -6.92
N LEU A 11 -22.44 -13.33 -7.23
CA LEU A 11 -21.71 -14.20 -8.14
C LEU A 11 -21.67 -13.65 -9.57
N LEU A 12 -22.76 -13.04 -10.04
CA LEU A 12 -22.80 -12.42 -11.37
C LEU A 12 -21.87 -11.20 -11.46
N VAL A 13 -21.78 -10.37 -10.41
CA VAL A 13 -20.84 -9.24 -10.33
C VAL A 13 -19.39 -9.71 -10.27
N ALA A 14 -19.09 -10.80 -9.54
CA ALA A 14 -17.77 -11.39 -9.47
C ALA A 14 -17.25 -11.96 -10.81
N LEU A 15 -18.15 -12.33 -11.73
CA LEU A 15 -17.79 -12.81 -13.07
C LEU A 15 -17.48 -11.68 -14.07
N PHE A 16 -17.73 -10.41 -13.68
CA PHE A 16 -17.51 -9.22 -14.53
C PHE A 16 -16.15 -8.56 -14.29
N GLU A 17 -15.18 -9.27 -13.77
CA GLU A 17 -13.77 -8.82 -13.72
C GLU A 17 -13.21 -8.80 -15.15
N ALA A 18 -13.63 -7.80 -15.94
CA ALA A 18 -13.02 -7.51 -17.23
C ALA A 18 -11.59 -6.99 -16.94
N SER A 19 -10.59 -7.83 -17.12
CA SER A 19 -9.20 -7.42 -17.09
C SER A 19 -8.95 -6.39 -18.19
N ALA A 20 -9.00 -5.12 -17.85
CA ALA A 20 -8.62 -4.05 -18.76
C ALA A 20 -7.09 -4.14 -18.98
N HIS A 21 -6.70 -4.67 -20.13
CA HIS A 21 -5.30 -4.70 -20.53
C HIS A 21 -4.96 -3.40 -21.24
N ALA A 22 -4.11 -2.57 -20.61
CA ALA A 22 -3.60 -1.33 -21.21
C ALA A 22 -2.53 -1.60 -22.30
N VAL A 23 -1.94 -2.80 -22.32
CA VAL A 23 -0.86 -3.17 -23.25
C VAL A 23 -1.44 -3.63 -24.59
N GLU A 24 -1.11 -2.88 -25.65
CA GLU A 24 -1.53 -3.25 -27.01
C GLU A 24 -0.77 -4.48 -27.53
N PRO A 25 -1.42 -5.30 -28.37
CA PRO A 25 -0.74 -6.44 -29.01
C PRO A 25 0.49 -6.07 -29.85
N SER A 26 0.49 -4.87 -30.42
CA SER A 26 1.59 -4.30 -31.23
C SER A 26 2.85 -3.98 -30.44
N GLU A 27 2.73 -3.76 -29.12
CA GLU A 27 3.85 -3.47 -28.23
C GLU A 27 4.65 -4.72 -27.82
N ARG A 28 4.03 -5.90 -27.96
CA ARG A 28 4.57 -7.14 -27.38
C ARG A 28 5.83 -7.61 -28.12
N LEU A 29 6.82 -8.06 -27.34
CA LEU A 29 8.00 -8.72 -27.89
C LEU A 29 7.62 -10.10 -28.44
N ALA A 30 8.31 -10.53 -29.53
CA ALA A 30 8.12 -11.83 -30.13
C ALA A 30 8.53 -12.99 -29.20
N ASP A 31 9.53 -12.76 -28.34
CA ASP A 31 9.98 -13.73 -27.34
C ASP A 31 9.07 -13.66 -26.10
N PRO A 32 8.32 -14.74 -25.75
CA PRO A 32 7.43 -14.76 -24.62
C PRO A 32 8.14 -14.59 -23.27
N ALA A 33 9.41 -15.04 -23.16
CA ALA A 33 10.17 -14.91 -21.91
C ALA A 33 10.58 -13.45 -21.68
N LEU A 34 11.03 -12.75 -22.72
CA LEU A 34 11.33 -11.32 -22.65
C LEU A 34 10.08 -10.49 -22.42
N GLU A 35 8.95 -10.84 -23.02
CA GLU A 35 7.68 -10.14 -22.80
C GLU A 35 7.18 -10.33 -21.34
N ALA A 36 7.33 -11.52 -20.77
CA ALA A 36 6.99 -11.75 -19.37
C ALA A 36 7.82 -10.88 -18.41
N ARG A 37 9.14 -10.75 -18.69
CA ARG A 37 10.04 -9.83 -17.98
C ARG A 37 9.61 -8.37 -18.16
N ALA A 38 9.31 -7.96 -19.39
CA ALA A 38 8.85 -6.61 -19.70
C ALA A 38 7.59 -6.25 -18.90
N ARG A 39 6.63 -7.16 -18.82
CA ARG A 39 5.40 -6.95 -18.06
C ARG A 39 5.64 -6.91 -16.56
N ALA A 40 6.53 -7.74 -16.04
CA ALA A 40 6.91 -7.70 -14.62
C ALA A 40 7.50 -6.32 -14.26
N LEU A 41 8.48 -5.84 -15.00
CA LEU A 41 9.10 -4.53 -14.79
C LEU A 41 8.12 -3.36 -15.01
N SER A 42 7.19 -3.48 -15.98
CA SER A 42 6.16 -2.45 -16.22
C SER A 42 5.23 -2.23 -15.04
N LYS A 43 5.02 -3.26 -14.19
CA LYS A 43 4.25 -3.16 -12.96
C LYS A 43 4.99 -2.45 -11.82
N GLU A 44 6.32 -2.42 -11.86
CA GLU A 44 7.17 -1.74 -10.88
C GLU A 44 7.37 -0.25 -11.21
N LEU A 45 7.02 0.14 -12.44
CA LEU A 45 7.22 1.50 -12.95
C LEU A 45 5.92 2.31 -12.90
N ARG A 46 6.02 3.52 -12.40
CA ARG A 46 4.92 4.47 -12.27
C ARG A 46 4.69 5.25 -13.55
N CYS A 47 3.44 5.41 -13.95
CA CYS A 47 3.05 6.37 -14.95
C CYS A 47 3.14 7.79 -14.34
N LEU A 48 4.01 8.64 -14.86
CA LEU A 48 4.32 9.95 -14.29
C LEU A 48 3.20 10.99 -14.47
N VAL A 49 2.25 10.74 -15.35
CA VAL A 49 1.10 11.62 -15.64
C VAL A 49 -0.23 11.05 -15.14
N CYS A 50 -0.18 9.91 -14.41
CA CYS A 50 -1.36 9.21 -13.92
C CYS A 50 -1.44 9.30 -12.39
N GLN A 51 -2.62 8.96 -11.84
CA GLN A 51 -2.81 8.91 -10.38
C GLN A 51 -2.28 7.60 -9.79
N ASN A 52 -0.95 7.49 -9.66
CA ASN A 52 -0.28 6.36 -8.99
C ASN A 52 -0.48 4.99 -9.64
N GLN A 53 -0.80 4.94 -10.93
CA GLN A 53 -0.92 3.70 -11.70
C GLN A 53 0.44 3.25 -12.22
N SER A 54 0.60 1.93 -12.42
CA SER A 54 1.75 1.39 -13.16
C SER A 54 1.67 1.71 -14.66
N ILE A 55 2.80 1.67 -15.35
CA ILE A 55 2.78 1.80 -16.82
C ILE A 55 2.14 0.57 -17.49
N ASP A 56 2.03 -0.58 -16.80
CA ASP A 56 1.33 -1.77 -17.32
C ASP A 56 -0.20 -1.57 -17.35
N GLU A 57 -0.74 -0.73 -16.45
CA GLU A 57 -2.18 -0.49 -16.29
C GLU A 57 -2.66 0.81 -16.95
N SER A 58 -1.74 1.71 -17.28
CA SER A 58 -2.05 3.04 -17.80
C SER A 58 -2.14 3.06 -19.33
N ASN A 59 -3.21 3.71 -19.84
CA ASN A 59 -3.40 3.98 -21.27
C ASN A 59 -2.87 5.36 -21.70
N ALA A 60 -2.14 6.08 -20.84
CA ALA A 60 -1.56 7.38 -21.21
C ALA A 60 -0.42 7.20 -22.23
N ASP A 61 -0.27 8.18 -23.14
CA ASP A 61 0.76 8.14 -24.19
C ASP A 61 2.16 7.97 -23.59
N LEU A 62 2.46 8.66 -22.47
CA LEU A 62 3.74 8.52 -21.80
C LEU A 62 3.95 7.10 -21.22
N ALA A 63 2.90 6.43 -20.74
CA ALA A 63 3.01 5.05 -20.27
C ALA A 63 3.31 4.10 -21.44
N HIS A 64 2.67 4.33 -22.60
CA HIS A 64 2.98 3.61 -23.83
C HIS A 64 4.45 3.79 -24.25
N ASP A 65 4.95 5.03 -24.29
CA ASP A 65 6.33 5.32 -24.65
C ASP A 65 7.32 4.66 -23.69
N LEU A 66 7.05 4.69 -22.39
CA LEU A 66 7.88 4.02 -21.37
C LEU A 66 7.87 2.50 -21.54
N ARG A 67 6.74 1.90 -21.87
CA ARG A 67 6.64 0.46 -22.14
C ARG A 67 7.44 0.06 -23.39
N LEU A 68 7.41 0.87 -24.45
CA LEU A 68 8.21 0.62 -25.65
C LEU A 68 9.70 0.75 -25.36
N LEU A 69 10.11 1.80 -24.65
CA LEU A 69 11.50 2.03 -24.27
C LEU A 69 12.06 0.89 -23.41
N LEU A 70 11.28 0.42 -22.43
CA LEU A 70 11.60 -0.72 -21.57
C LEU A 70 11.84 -1.99 -22.41
N ARG A 71 10.93 -2.30 -23.33
CA ARG A 71 11.04 -3.45 -24.23
C ARG A 71 12.26 -3.36 -25.15
N GLN A 72 12.53 -2.18 -25.67
CA GLN A 72 13.71 -1.92 -26.50
C GLN A 72 15.00 -2.21 -25.73
N ARG A 73 15.09 -1.81 -24.47
CA ARG A 73 16.27 -2.06 -23.62
C ARG A 73 16.44 -3.54 -23.32
N LEU A 74 15.35 -4.25 -22.99
CA LEU A 74 15.38 -5.69 -22.77
C LEU A 74 15.79 -6.45 -24.04
N ALA A 75 15.27 -6.06 -25.22
CA ALA A 75 15.64 -6.65 -26.49
C ALA A 75 17.12 -6.39 -26.88
N ALA A 76 17.71 -5.30 -26.40
CA ALA A 76 19.13 -5.00 -26.55
C ALA A 76 20.03 -5.86 -25.62
N GLY A 77 19.43 -6.66 -24.70
CA GLY A 77 20.15 -7.57 -23.82
C GLY A 77 20.42 -7.02 -22.42
N ASP A 78 19.81 -5.88 -22.04
CA ASP A 78 19.97 -5.32 -20.69
C ASP A 78 19.36 -6.25 -19.64
N SER A 79 19.99 -6.26 -18.47
CA SER A 79 19.40 -6.87 -17.27
C SER A 79 18.26 -6.01 -16.71
N ASP A 80 17.37 -6.60 -15.89
CA ASP A 80 16.25 -5.91 -15.26
C ASP A 80 16.73 -4.67 -14.49
N GLN A 81 17.81 -4.80 -13.71
CA GLN A 81 18.38 -3.69 -12.96
C GLN A 81 18.92 -2.58 -13.89
N GLN A 82 19.58 -2.93 -14.98
CA GLN A 82 20.09 -1.94 -15.94
C GLN A 82 18.95 -1.15 -16.61
N VAL A 83 17.82 -1.80 -16.89
CA VAL A 83 16.61 -1.13 -17.40
C VAL A 83 16.05 -0.15 -16.37
N LEU A 84 15.92 -0.57 -15.12
CA LEU A 84 15.42 0.30 -14.02
C LEU A 84 16.38 1.47 -13.77
N ASP A 85 17.69 1.23 -13.75
CA ASP A 85 18.70 2.27 -13.57
C ASP A 85 18.68 3.28 -14.73
N TYR A 86 18.52 2.82 -15.95
CA TYR A 86 18.38 3.70 -17.11
C TYR A 86 17.16 4.59 -17.03
N LEU A 87 16.01 4.02 -16.66
CA LEU A 87 14.75 4.78 -16.52
C LEU A 87 14.80 5.76 -15.35
N THR A 88 15.38 5.35 -14.22
CA THR A 88 15.55 6.23 -13.05
C THR A 88 16.53 7.36 -13.31
N ALA A 89 17.61 7.11 -14.03
CA ALA A 89 18.55 8.16 -14.43
C ALA A 89 17.92 9.23 -15.34
N ARG A 90 16.95 8.83 -16.18
CA ARG A 90 16.31 9.72 -17.15
C ARG A 90 15.08 10.44 -16.61
N TYR A 91 14.27 9.77 -15.80
CA TYR A 91 12.97 10.26 -15.31
C TYR A 91 12.94 10.52 -13.79
N GLY A 92 14.04 10.22 -13.11
CA GLY A 92 14.14 10.36 -11.65
C GLY A 92 13.62 9.13 -10.89
N VAL A 93 13.97 9.05 -9.62
CA VAL A 93 13.59 7.92 -8.72
C VAL A 93 12.07 7.78 -8.56
N PHE A 94 11.31 8.85 -8.81
CA PHE A 94 9.85 8.84 -8.72
C PHE A 94 9.17 7.93 -9.77
N VAL A 95 9.91 7.52 -10.82
CA VAL A 95 9.41 6.54 -11.79
C VAL A 95 9.23 5.15 -11.20
N LEU A 96 9.87 4.84 -10.07
CA LEU A 96 9.64 3.59 -9.34
C LEU A 96 8.37 3.70 -8.49
N LEU A 97 7.51 2.67 -8.53
CA LEU A 97 6.34 2.58 -7.66
C LEU A 97 6.76 2.33 -6.21
N ASP A 98 7.71 1.43 -6.02
CA ASP A 98 8.25 1.10 -4.71
C ASP A 98 9.54 1.88 -4.45
N PRO A 99 9.63 2.62 -3.33
CA PRO A 99 10.84 3.33 -2.97
C PRO A 99 11.97 2.34 -2.73
N PRO A 100 13.17 2.52 -3.35
CA PRO A 100 14.30 1.64 -3.13
C PRO A 100 14.75 1.67 -1.67
N PHE A 101 15.20 0.54 -1.13
CA PHE A 101 15.79 0.49 0.20
C PHE A 101 17.20 1.08 0.16
N ALA A 102 17.30 2.40 0.30
CA ALA A 102 18.53 3.18 0.22
C ALA A 102 18.68 4.09 1.46
N PRO A 103 19.88 4.60 1.78
CA PRO A 103 20.08 5.52 2.89
C PRO A 103 19.15 6.75 2.87
N SER A 104 18.81 7.24 1.69
CA SER A 104 17.88 8.35 1.47
C SER A 104 16.44 8.04 1.87
N THR A 105 16.04 6.75 1.90
CA THR A 105 14.68 6.29 2.21
C THR A 105 14.56 5.60 3.57
N TRP A 106 15.65 5.46 4.34
CA TRP A 106 15.63 4.80 5.65
C TRP A 106 14.63 5.41 6.62
N VAL A 107 14.48 6.72 6.60
CA VAL A 107 13.50 7.42 7.46
C VAL A 107 12.10 6.90 7.18
N LEU A 108 11.74 6.68 5.90
CA LEU A 108 10.45 6.15 5.50
C LEU A 108 10.20 4.74 6.06
N TRP A 109 11.21 3.87 5.98
CA TRP A 109 11.10 2.48 6.40
C TRP A 109 11.20 2.29 7.93
N LEU A 110 12.02 3.12 8.61
CA LEU A 110 12.22 3.00 10.05
C LEU A 110 11.15 3.73 10.88
N THR A 111 10.50 4.75 10.34
CA THR A 111 9.49 5.54 11.07
C THR A 111 8.32 4.69 11.59
N PRO A 112 7.65 3.82 10.81
CA PRO A 112 6.53 3.03 11.31
C PRO A 112 6.91 2.11 12.49
N PRO A 113 7.97 1.28 12.42
CA PRO A 113 8.34 0.43 13.54
C PRO A 113 8.80 1.23 14.77
N LEU A 114 9.49 2.35 14.60
CA LEU A 114 9.89 3.22 15.71
C LEU A 114 8.67 3.84 16.42
N LEU A 115 7.66 4.27 15.67
CA LEU A 115 6.42 4.79 16.26
C LEU A 115 5.66 3.71 17.02
N VAL A 116 5.57 2.49 16.49
CA VAL A 116 4.91 1.37 17.18
C VAL A 116 5.66 0.98 18.45
N LEU A 117 6.97 0.86 18.39
CA LEU A 117 7.79 0.49 19.55
C LEU A 117 7.82 1.62 20.59
N GLY A 118 8.03 2.85 20.17
CA GLY A 118 8.09 4.03 21.07
C GLY A 118 6.73 4.33 21.68
N GLY A 119 5.68 4.42 20.85
CA GLY A 119 4.32 4.68 21.31
C GLY A 119 3.76 3.54 22.15
N GLY A 120 3.95 2.30 21.71
CA GLY A 120 3.56 1.10 22.46
C GLY A 120 4.29 0.99 23.80
N GLY A 121 5.61 1.20 23.79
CA GLY A 121 6.42 1.25 25.00
C GLY A 121 5.97 2.33 25.98
N PHE A 122 5.72 3.53 25.48
CA PHE A 122 5.20 4.64 26.31
C PHE A 122 3.85 4.31 26.93
N LEU A 123 2.92 3.75 26.15
CA LEU A 123 1.60 3.35 26.64
C LEU A 123 1.69 2.25 27.71
N LEU A 124 2.57 1.26 27.50
CA LEU A 124 2.80 0.19 28.48
C LEU A 124 3.40 0.73 29.78
N LEU A 125 4.38 1.63 29.70
CA LEU A 125 4.97 2.28 30.89
C LEU A 125 3.92 3.13 31.63
N ARG A 126 3.10 3.89 30.88
CA ARG A 126 2.01 4.68 31.47
C ARG A 126 0.94 3.79 32.13
N ALA A 127 0.57 2.67 31.50
CA ALA A 127 -0.41 1.72 32.04
C ALA A 127 0.14 1.04 33.31
N ARG A 128 1.43 0.67 33.32
CA ARG A 128 2.09 0.13 34.52
C ARG A 128 2.09 1.13 35.66
N ARG A 129 2.43 2.40 35.41
CA ARG A 129 2.42 3.46 36.44
C ARG A 129 1.02 3.66 37.02
N ARG A 130 -0.04 3.69 36.18
CA ARG A 130 -1.43 3.82 36.65
C ARG A 130 -1.90 2.62 37.50
N ARG A 131 -1.40 1.40 37.21
CA ARG A 131 -1.71 0.22 38.02
C ARG A 131 -1.02 0.22 39.38
N LEU A 132 0.04 1.00 39.54
CA LEU A 132 0.79 1.12 40.79
C LEU A 132 0.26 2.27 41.68
N GLU A 133 -0.59 3.16 41.16
CA GLU A 133 -1.30 4.11 41.99
C GLU A 133 -2.41 3.35 42.74
N PRO A 134 -2.33 3.24 44.07
CA PRO A 134 -3.40 2.62 44.83
C PRO A 134 -4.66 3.45 44.61
N VAL A 135 -5.75 2.78 44.29
CA VAL A 135 -7.10 3.40 44.29
C VAL A 135 -7.26 3.97 45.71
N SER A 136 -7.20 5.29 45.83
CA SER A 136 -7.49 5.92 47.12
C SER A 136 -8.91 5.56 47.49
N ASP A 137 -9.08 4.97 48.68
CA ASP A 137 -10.41 4.73 49.23
C ASP A 137 -11.20 6.02 49.15
N LEU A 138 -12.49 5.92 48.76
CA LEU A 138 -13.41 7.05 48.71
C LEU A 138 -13.35 7.79 50.04
N THR A 139 -13.20 9.08 49.99
CA THR A 139 -13.34 9.90 51.22
C THR A 139 -14.73 9.71 51.78
N ARG A 140 -14.88 9.91 53.09
CA ARG A 140 -16.18 9.73 53.77
C ARG A 140 -17.30 10.52 53.08
N ASP A 141 -17.02 11.72 52.61
CA ASP A 141 -17.99 12.57 51.91
C ASP A 141 -18.34 12.02 50.52
N GLU A 142 -17.40 11.42 49.82
CA GLU A 142 -17.63 10.77 48.50
C GLU A 142 -18.45 9.49 48.66
N SER A 143 -18.19 8.70 49.69
CA SER A 143 -18.97 7.49 49.99
C SER A 143 -20.42 7.81 50.37
N VAL A 144 -20.67 8.87 51.15
CA VAL A 144 -22.02 9.35 51.47
C VAL A 144 -22.73 9.85 50.22
N ARG A 145 -22.08 10.62 49.36
CA ARG A 145 -22.69 11.07 48.09
C ARG A 145 -22.99 9.91 47.15
N ALA A 146 -22.09 8.94 47.04
CA ALA A 146 -22.32 7.72 46.23
C ALA A 146 -23.53 6.93 46.76
N ALA A 147 -23.68 6.79 48.10
CA ALA A 147 -24.82 6.11 48.71
C ALA A 147 -26.15 6.84 48.43
N LEU A 148 -26.17 8.18 48.50
CA LEU A 148 -27.35 8.98 48.18
C LEU A 148 -27.78 8.86 46.71
N LEU A 149 -26.82 8.77 45.77
CA LEU A 149 -27.10 8.60 44.35
C LEU A 149 -27.63 7.20 44.01
N LEU A 150 -27.25 6.18 44.80
CA LEU A 150 -27.69 4.80 44.59
C LEU A 150 -29.07 4.53 45.24
N ASP A 151 -29.49 5.36 46.20
CA ASP A 151 -30.77 5.22 46.94
C ASP A 151 -31.92 6.04 46.30
N GLU A 152 -31.68 6.73 45.19
CA GLU A 152 -32.71 7.50 44.47
C GLU A 152 -33.63 6.53 43.69
N PRO A 153 -34.90 6.35 44.10
CA PRO A 153 -35.81 5.43 43.41
C PRO A 153 -36.14 5.96 42.01
N ARG A 154 -36.00 5.10 41.03
CA ARG A 154 -36.45 5.34 39.64
C ARG A 154 -37.97 5.36 39.55
#